data_da6ad43f456520ae489a3b4c6f41074a
#
_entry.id   da6ad43f456520ae489a3b4c6f41074a
#
_cell.length_a   1.000
_cell.length_b   1.000
_cell.length_c   1.000
_cell.angle_alpha   90.00
_cell.angle_beta   90.00
_cell.angle_gamma   90.00
#
_symmetry.space_group_name_H-M   'P 1'
#
loop_
_entity.id
_entity.type
_entity.pdbx_description
1 polymer ?
#
loop_
_entity_poly.entity_id
_entity_poly.type
_entity_poly.pdbx_seq_one_letter_code
_entity_poly.pdbx_strand_id
1 'polypeptide(L)'
;LVEDGGPAMLAIPVTAHEGLALQAHGSHRSPSWPRLLDDVVEALGGRIGRTELDVDDDARIVARLIVETPACTSQVMTVACTPGEGLLLSGYHRFPVHASSSLTRLRAVDLSDDHGAERLAQWQRMLSQTDDLADDDTRD
;
A
#
# COMPACT_ATOMS: atom_id res chain seq x y z
N LEU A 1 -3.22 -5.61 3.35
CA LEU A 1 -2.58 -5.11 4.58
C LEU A 1 -3.20 -5.79 5.78
N VAL A 2 -2.36 -6.17 6.71
CA VAL A 2 -2.79 -6.70 8.01
C VAL A 2 -2.36 -5.69 9.08
N GLU A 3 -3.24 -5.47 10.07
CA GLU A 3 -2.95 -4.58 11.19
C GLU A 3 -1.80 -5.16 12.02
N ASP A 4 -0.82 -4.31 12.37
CA ASP A 4 0.28 -4.72 13.22
C ASP A 4 -0.21 -4.93 14.65
N GLY A 5 -0.14 -6.18 15.13
CA GLY A 5 -0.63 -6.58 16.46
C GLY A 5 -2.15 -6.61 16.62
N GLY A 6 -2.93 -6.44 15.55
CA GLY A 6 -4.39 -6.46 15.55
C GLY A 6 -4.98 -7.47 14.57
N PRO A 7 -6.31 -7.73 14.66
CA PRO A 7 -6.99 -8.70 13.82
C PRO A 7 -7.50 -8.10 12.50
N ALA A 8 -7.34 -6.81 12.25
CA ALA A 8 -7.94 -6.17 11.10
C ALA A 8 -7.13 -6.38 9.81
N MET A 9 -7.82 -6.65 8.71
CA MET A 9 -7.25 -6.78 7.38
C MET A 9 -7.95 -5.83 6.41
N LEU A 10 -7.16 -5.14 5.59
CA LEU A 10 -7.62 -4.27 4.52
C LEU A 10 -7.19 -4.81 3.15
N ALA A 11 -8.15 -4.97 2.24
CA ALA A 11 -7.88 -5.20 0.84
C ALA A 11 -7.76 -3.85 0.12
N ILE A 12 -6.61 -3.63 -0.50
CA ILE A 12 -6.33 -2.41 -1.26
C ILE A 12 -6.28 -2.78 -2.75
N PRO A 13 -7.17 -2.24 -3.59
CA PRO A 13 -7.10 -2.46 -5.02
C PRO A 13 -5.87 -1.75 -5.58
N VAL A 14 -5.07 -2.48 -6.35
CA VAL A 14 -3.88 -1.97 -7.04
C VAL A 14 -3.95 -2.39 -8.51
N THR A 15 -3.27 -1.66 -9.38
CA THR A 15 -3.12 -2.06 -10.79
C THR A 15 -2.23 -3.30 -10.90
N ALA A 16 -2.34 -4.02 -12.02
CA ALA A 16 -1.47 -5.19 -12.27
C ALA A 16 0.02 -4.82 -12.21
N HIS A 17 0.39 -3.65 -12.72
CA HIS A 17 1.77 -3.16 -12.66
C HIS A 17 2.25 -2.90 -11.22
N GLU A 18 1.43 -2.26 -10.40
CA GLU A 18 1.72 -2.03 -8.98
C GLU A 18 1.80 -3.35 -8.21
N GLY A 19 0.90 -4.32 -8.51
CA GLY A 19 0.91 -5.65 -7.91
C GLY A 19 2.21 -6.40 -8.19
N LEU A 20 2.66 -6.41 -9.45
CA LEU A 20 3.94 -7.01 -9.83
C LEU A 20 5.13 -6.31 -9.16
N ALA A 21 5.10 -4.99 -9.04
CA ALA A 21 6.15 -4.23 -8.36
C ALA A 21 6.19 -4.51 -6.85
N LEU A 22 5.02 -4.70 -6.21
CA LEU A 22 4.93 -5.10 -4.80
C LEU A 22 5.46 -6.52 -4.57
N GLN A 23 5.18 -7.47 -5.48
CA GLN A 23 5.70 -8.84 -5.42
C GLN A 23 7.22 -8.89 -5.64
N ALA A 24 7.73 -8.04 -6.53
CA ALA A 24 9.16 -7.94 -6.82
C ALA A 24 9.98 -7.34 -5.64
N HIS A 25 9.32 -7.00 -4.56
CA HIS A 25 9.91 -6.43 -3.36
C HIS A 25 10.94 -7.40 -2.76
N GLY A 26 12.21 -7.02 -2.79
CA GLY A 26 13.33 -7.89 -2.37
C GLY A 26 14.09 -8.57 -3.51
N SER A 27 13.63 -8.48 -4.76
CA SER A 27 14.41 -8.86 -5.93
C SER A 27 15.25 -7.67 -6.42
N HIS A 28 16.40 -7.94 -7.04
CA HIS A 28 17.29 -6.92 -7.62
C HIS A 28 16.67 -6.09 -8.78
N ARG A 29 15.38 -6.27 -9.06
CA ARG A 29 14.58 -5.57 -10.08
C ARG A 29 13.59 -4.58 -9.49
N SER A 30 13.81 -4.09 -8.28
CA SER A 30 12.96 -3.04 -7.69
C SER A 30 12.91 -1.81 -8.59
N PRO A 31 11.74 -1.17 -8.74
CA PRO A 31 11.63 0.04 -9.54
C PRO A 31 12.57 1.13 -9.02
N SER A 32 13.21 1.85 -9.93
CA SER A 32 14.17 2.90 -9.58
C SER A 32 13.50 4.20 -9.09
N TRP A 33 12.22 4.42 -9.42
CA TRP A 33 11.52 5.64 -9.09
C TRP A 33 11.28 5.87 -7.58
N PRO A 34 11.02 4.83 -6.73
CA PRO A 34 10.90 5.05 -5.28
C PRO A 34 12.19 5.62 -4.69
N ARG A 35 13.33 5.09 -5.12
CA ARG A 35 14.64 5.59 -4.70
C ARG A 35 14.89 7.02 -5.18
N LEU A 36 14.58 7.31 -6.44
CA LEU A 36 14.73 8.65 -6.99
C LEU A 36 13.89 9.67 -6.22
N LEU A 37 12.65 9.31 -5.86
CA LEU A 37 11.78 10.18 -5.08
C LEU A 37 12.36 10.47 -3.70
N ASP A 38 12.88 9.45 -3.03
CA ASP A 38 13.53 9.60 -1.72
C ASP A 38 14.76 10.49 -1.80
N ASP A 39 15.65 10.25 -2.77
CA ASP A 39 16.84 11.05 -3.04
C ASP A 39 16.47 12.54 -3.27
N VAL A 40 15.36 12.81 -4.01
CA VAL A 40 14.86 14.17 -4.25
C VAL A 40 14.33 14.81 -2.97
N VAL A 41 13.53 14.09 -2.20
CA VAL A 41 12.97 14.57 -0.93
C VAL A 41 14.09 14.89 0.07
N GLU A 42 15.10 14.01 0.16
CA GLU A 42 16.27 14.21 1.01
C GLU A 42 17.11 15.42 0.55
N ALA A 43 17.34 15.58 -0.76
CA ALA A 43 18.04 16.74 -1.32
C ALA A 43 17.35 18.06 -1.03
N LEU A 44 16.02 18.05 -0.87
CA LEU A 44 15.22 19.20 -0.44
C LEU A 44 15.19 19.38 1.09
N GLY A 45 15.93 18.57 1.82
CA GLY A 45 15.98 18.61 3.28
C GLY A 45 14.76 18.01 3.96
N GLY A 46 13.99 17.17 3.26
CA GLY A 46 12.81 16.48 3.77
C GLY A 46 13.06 14.99 4.02
N ARG A 47 12.04 14.36 4.57
CA ARG A 47 11.98 12.90 4.76
C ARG A 47 10.53 12.42 4.60
N ILE A 48 10.32 11.31 3.90
CA ILE A 48 9.02 10.66 3.88
C ILE A 48 8.84 9.91 5.19
N GLY A 49 7.84 10.32 5.98
CA GLY A 49 7.61 9.74 7.32
C GLY A 49 6.64 8.57 7.31
N ARG A 50 5.59 8.63 6.49
CA ARG A 50 4.55 7.59 6.41
C ARG A 50 3.65 7.75 5.21
N THR A 51 2.92 6.68 4.86
CA THR A 51 1.73 6.73 4.00
C THR A 51 0.48 6.77 4.87
N GLU A 52 -0.46 7.65 4.56
CA GLU A 52 -1.80 7.64 5.13
C GLU A 52 -2.80 7.18 4.09
N LEU A 53 -3.64 6.21 4.45
CA LEU A 53 -4.77 5.72 3.67
C LEU A 53 -6.07 6.21 4.29
N ASP A 54 -6.96 6.72 3.44
CA ASP A 54 -8.27 7.22 3.86
C ASP A 54 -9.34 6.85 2.83
N VAL A 55 -10.57 7.26 3.06
CA VAL A 55 -11.66 7.20 2.09
C VAL A 55 -12.13 8.61 1.77
N ASP A 56 -12.40 8.86 0.50
CA ASP A 56 -13.04 10.10 0.05
C ASP A 56 -14.59 10.04 0.22
N ASP A 57 -15.26 11.11 -0.17
CA ASP A 57 -16.72 11.23 -0.08
C ASP A 57 -17.45 10.21 -0.97
N ASP A 58 -16.79 9.68 -2.00
CA ASP A 58 -17.31 8.62 -2.89
C ASP A 58 -16.97 7.20 -2.39
N ALA A 59 -16.48 7.07 -1.16
CA ALA A 59 -16.01 5.81 -0.57
C ALA A 59 -14.87 5.12 -1.35
N ARG A 60 -14.07 5.89 -2.11
CA ARG A 60 -12.87 5.41 -2.77
C ARG A 60 -11.69 5.52 -1.82
N ILE A 61 -10.78 4.54 -1.90
CA ILE A 61 -9.55 4.57 -1.11
C ILE A 61 -8.61 5.59 -1.75
N VAL A 62 -8.19 6.56 -0.95
CA VAL A 62 -7.21 7.60 -1.30
C VAL A 62 -5.97 7.44 -0.44
N ALA A 63 -4.84 7.91 -0.95
CA ALA A 63 -3.58 7.87 -0.23
C ALA A 63 -2.84 9.21 -0.28
N ARG A 64 -2.04 9.45 0.74
CA ARG A 64 -1.16 10.60 0.81
C ARG A 64 0.15 10.22 1.52
N LEU A 65 1.23 10.80 1.04
CA LEU A 65 2.53 10.75 1.70
C LEU A 65 2.66 11.91 2.67
N ILE A 66 3.16 11.63 3.83
CA ILE A 66 3.49 12.63 4.84
C ILE A 66 4.99 12.87 4.76
N VAL A 67 5.35 14.08 4.36
CA VAL A 67 6.75 14.52 4.25
C VAL A 67 7.06 15.47 5.39
N GLU A 68 8.09 15.13 6.15
CA GLU A 68 8.60 15.92 7.27
C GLU A 68 9.80 16.74 6.79
N THR A 69 9.78 18.04 7.04
CA THR A 69 10.90 18.95 6.72
C THR A 69 11.46 19.54 8.00
N PRO A 70 12.73 19.32 8.34
CA PRO A 70 13.33 19.86 9.57
C PRO A 70 13.44 21.40 9.57
N ALA A 71 13.39 22.03 8.41
CA ALA A 71 13.56 23.48 8.27
C ALA A 71 12.35 24.32 8.69
N CYS A 72 11.17 23.73 8.80
CA CYS A 72 9.96 24.39 9.25
C CYS A 72 9.44 23.69 10.49
N THR A 73 9.69 24.24 11.65
CA THR A 73 9.07 23.85 12.93
C THR A 73 7.55 23.73 12.72
N SER A 74 7.04 22.50 12.52
CA SER A 74 5.63 22.12 12.46
C SER A 74 4.94 22.12 11.08
N GLN A 75 5.59 22.25 9.95
CA GLN A 75 4.91 22.08 8.67
C GLN A 75 5.10 20.68 8.12
N VAL A 76 4.06 19.86 8.34
CA VAL A 76 3.92 18.57 7.68
C VAL A 76 3.40 18.82 6.26
N MET A 77 4.15 18.46 5.26
CA MET A 77 3.70 18.51 3.86
C MET A 77 2.98 17.23 3.51
N THR A 78 1.86 17.37 2.82
CA THR A 78 1.04 16.23 2.37
C THR A 78 1.07 16.17 0.85
N VAL A 79 1.42 15.02 0.30
CA VAL A 79 1.47 14.78 -1.15
C VAL A 79 0.47 13.68 -1.50
N ALA A 80 -0.51 13.98 -2.34
CA ALA A 80 -1.47 13.00 -2.82
C ALA A 80 -0.77 11.97 -3.73
N CYS A 81 -1.12 10.70 -3.57
CA CYS A 81 -0.65 9.60 -4.41
C CYS A 81 -1.75 8.53 -4.56
N THR A 82 -1.56 7.58 -5.45
CA THR A 82 -2.43 6.40 -5.48
C THR A 82 -2.14 5.48 -4.29
N PRO A 83 -3.10 4.68 -3.83
CA PRO A 83 -2.86 3.68 -2.79
C PRO A 83 -1.70 2.73 -3.13
N GLY A 84 -1.61 2.29 -4.40
CA GLY A 84 -0.52 1.42 -4.86
C GLY A 84 0.86 2.06 -4.77
N GLU A 85 0.99 3.34 -5.20
CA GLU A 85 2.24 4.10 -5.08
C GLU A 85 2.66 4.28 -3.62
N GLY A 86 1.73 4.64 -2.75
CA GLY A 86 1.99 4.78 -1.32
C GLY A 86 2.48 3.48 -0.69
N LEU A 87 1.88 2.34 -1.05
CA LEU A 87 2.28 1.01 -0.59
C LEU A 87 3.66 0.60 -1.11
N LEU A 88 3.94 0.86 -2.40
CA LEU A 88 5.25 0.59 -3.00
C LEU A 88 6.37 1.37 -2.28
N LEU A 89 6.15 2.66 -2.04
CA LEU A 89 7.10 3.49 -1.31
C LEU A 89 7.30 3.00 0.13
N SER A 90 6.20 2.72 0.83
CA SER A 90 6.25 2.21 2.21
C SER A 90 7.02 0.91 2.31
N GLY A 91 6.77 0.00 1.38
CA GLY A 91 7.49 -1.27 1.32
C GLY A 91 8.96 -1.08 1.01
N TYR A 92 9.32 -0.22 0.05
CA TYR A 92 10.70 0.03 -0.36
C TYR A 92 11.55 0.66 0.75
N HIS A 93 11.01 1.69 1.43
CA HIS A 93 11.72 2.46 2.46
C HIS A 93 11.41 2.00 3.89
N ARG A 94 10.48 1.06 4.06
CA ARG A 94 10.06 0.51 5.36
C ARG A 94 9.51 1.55 6.33
N PHE A 95 8.81 2.56 5.83
CA PHE A 95 8.07 3.46 6.69
C PHE A 95 6.62 2.98 6.88
N PRO A 96 5.95 3.39 7.98
CA PRO A 96 4.64 2.87 8.33
C PRO A 96 3.54 3.30 7.35
N VAL A 97 2.51 2.46 7.23
CA VAL A 97 1.24 2.76 6.57
C VAL A 97 0.18 2.93 7.64
N HIS A 98 -0.47 4.08 7.69
CA HIS A 98 -1.56 4.37 8.60
C HIS A 98 -2.88 4.38 7.85
N ALA A 99 -3.85 3.58 8.30
CA ALA A 99 -5.22 3.62 7.82
C ALA A 99 -6.08 4.48 8.75
N SER A 100 -6.92 5.34 8.18
CA SER A 100 -7.87 6.13 8.97
C SER A 100 -8.90 5.22 9.64
N SER A 101 -9.48 5.69 10.76
CA SER A 101 -10.57 4.97 11.42
C SER A 101 -11.81 4.84 10.54
N SER A 102 -12.02 5.76 9.61
CA SER A 102 -13.11 5.71 8.62
C SER A 102 -12.87 4.57 7.62
N LEU A 103 -11.67 4.47 7.07
CA LEU A 103 -11.30 3.38 6.15
C LEU A 103 -11.40 2.03 6.86
N THR A 104 -10.87 1.92 8.07
CA THR A 104 -10.89 0.67 8.84
C THR A 104 -12.33 0.21 9.09
N ARG A 105 -13.21 1.11 9.53
CA ARG A 105 -14.63 0.78 9.76
C ARG A 105 -15.38 0.37 8.50
N LEU A 106 -15.07 0.97 7.36
CA LEU A 106 -15.77 0.70 6.09
C LEU A 106 -15.28 -0.54 5.36
N ARG A 107 -13.99 -0.87 5.47
CA ARG A 107 -13.32 -1.82 4.59
C ARG A 107 -12.51 -2.89 5.31
N ALA A 108 -12.25 -2.76 6.60
CA ALA A 108 -11.50 -3.79 7.32
C ALA A 108 -12.36 -5.04 7.54
N VAL A 109 -11.72 -6.18 7.38
CA VAL A 109 -12.25 -7.49 7.75
C VAL A 109 -11.58 -7.89 9.06
N ASP A 110 -12.38 -8.23 10.05
CA ASP A 110 -11.89 -8.78 11.31
C ASP A 110 -11.48 -10.24 11.09
N LEU A 111 -10.23 -10.56 11.36
CA LEU A 111 -9.67 -11.91 11.23
C LEU A 111 -9.81 -12.71 12.54
N SER A 112 -10.22 -12.09 13.64
CA SER A 112 -10.44 -12.79 14.92
C SER A 112 -11.75 -13.60 14.94
N ASP A 113 -12.68 -13.32 14.02
CA ASP A 113 -13.91 -14.08 13.85
C ASP A 113 -13.64 -15.44 13.18
N ASP A 114 -14.33 -16.51 13.60
CA ASP A 114 -14.18 -17.87 13.05
C ASP A 114 -14.31 -17.92 11.51
N HIS A 115 -15.01 -16.96 10.92
CA HIS A 115 -15.16 -16.82 9.48
C HIS A 115 -14.03 -15.99 8.81
N GLY A 116 -13.19 -15.31 9.59
CA GLY A 116 -12.10 -14.49 9.04
C GLY A 116 -11.05 -15.34 8.33
N ALA A 117 -10.68 -16.47 8.93
CA ALA A 117 -9.73 -17.42 8.34
C ALA A 117 -10.28 -18.06 7.06
N GLU A 118 -11.58 -18.39 7.02
CA GLU A 118 -12.25 -18.95 5.83
C GLU A 118 -12.29 -17.93 4.68
N ARG A 119 -12.60 -16.66 4.97
CA ARG A 119 -12.59 -15.57 3.99
C ARG A 119 -11.20 -15.32 3.43
N LEU A 120 -10.17 -15.34 4.27
CA LEU A 120 -8.78 -15.21 3.83
C LEU A 120 -8.38 -16.35 2.91
N ALA A 121 -8.73 -17.60 3.27
CA ALA A 121 -8.48 -18.79 2.45
C ALA A 121 -9.25 -18.76 1.13
N GLN A 122 -10.47 -18.20 1.11
CA GLN A 122 -11.25 -17.99 -0.10
C GLN A 122 -10.60 -16.94 -1.02
N TRP A 123 -10.12 -15.85 -0.46
CA TRP A 123 -9.42 -14.82 -1.23
C TRP A 123 -8.10 -15.31 -1.80
N GLN A 124 -7.32 -16.05 -1.03
CA GLN A 124 -6.08 -16.65 -1.53
C GLN A 124 -6.35 -17.59 -2.70
N ARG A 125 -7.42 -18.40 -2.63
CA ARG A 125 -7.82 -19.27 -3.75
C ARG A 125 -8.26 -18.49 -4.99
N MET A 126 -9.02 -17.40 -4.82
CA MET A 126 -9.42 -16.55 -5.95
C MET A 126 -8.22 -15.89 -6.63
N LEU A 127 -7.26 -15.39 -5.84
CA LEU A 127 -6.04 -14.79 -6.37
C LEU A 127 -5.19 -15.82 -7.13
N SER A 128 -5.04 -17.03 -6.60
CA SER A 128 -4.30 -18.11 -7.27
C SER A 128 -4.94 -18.55 -8.60
N GLN A 129 -6.28 -18.54 -8.69
CA GLN A 129 -6.98 -18.87 -9.94
C GLN A 129 -6.84 -17.79 -11.02
N THR A 130 -6.57 -16.56 -10.62
CA THR A 130 -6.35 -15.46 -11.57
C THR A 130 -4.95 -15.52 -12.19
N ASP A 131 -3.96 -16.03 -11.47
CA ASP A 131 -2.60 -16.24 -11.97
C ASP A 131 -2.55 -17.37 -13.04
N ASP A 132 -3.35 -18.44 -12.87
CA ASP A 132 -3.40 -19.54 -13.83
C ASP A 132 -4.04 -19.14 -15.19
N LEU A 133 -4.86 -18.08 -15.22
CA LEU A 133 -5.48 -17.58 -16.45
C LEU A 133 -4.56 -16.64 -17.25
N ALA A 134 -3.54 -16.08 -16.60
CA ALA A 134 -2.59 -15.18 -17.26
C ALA A 134 -1.48 -15.93 -18.02
N ASP A 135 -1.23 -17.19 -17.72
CA ASP A 135 -0.16 -18.00 -18.32
C ASP A 135 -0.59 -18.73 -19.63
N ASP A 136 -1.91 -18.81 -19.91
CA ASP A 136 -2.42 -19.53 -21.09
C ASP A 136 -2.51 -18.65 -22.36
N ASP A 137 -2.37 -17.33 -22.24
CA ASP A 137 -2.47 -16.40 -23.38
C ASP A 137 -1.11 -16.08 -24.05
N THR A 138 -0.02 -16.75 -23.64
CA THR A 138 1.34 -16.56 -24.21
C THR A 138 1.84 -17.74 -25.04
N ARG A 139 0.94 -18.66 -25.44
CA ARG A 139 1.28 -19.79 -26.32
C ARG A 139 0.45 -19.75 -27.61
N ASP A 140 0.71 -18.77 -28.47
CA ASP A 140 0.39 -18.87 -29.91
C ASP A 140 1.42 -18.11 -30.76
#